data_e7591cb5770f24661f7adb67c2c3a7f7
#
_entry.id   e7591cb5770f24661f7adb67c2c3a7f7
#
_cell.length_a   1.000
_cell.length_b   1.000
_cell.length_c   1.000
_cell.angle_alpha   90.00
_cell.angle_beta   90.00
_cell.angle_gamma   90.00
#
_symmetry.space_group_name_H-M   'P 1'
#
loop_
_entity.id
_entity.type
_entity.pdbx_description
1 polymer ?
#
loop_
_entity_poly.entity_id
_entity_poly.type
_entity_poly.pdbx_seq_one_letter_code
_entity_poly.pdbx_strand_id
1 'polypeptide(L)'
;MSQQKENKASQLRKIFKKKGIIRIVGAHDGLSAKLVEKNGFDGVWASGLEISTSFAVPDANILTMSQYLEVAKTMNDAVSIPIIADCDTGYGNSNNVMYMVKKYESAGIAAVVIEDKQFPKVNSFIPGRQELAPLSEFVGKILAAKSVQEHPDFMVIARVEALIAGWGQEEALRRANAYVDAGADAILIHSKSKTPDEIIEFIHAWNNKSPLVVVPTTYSAVTAEELEKLGIKMVIYANHGIRASIKAMEMTFSAIAAYGTTKPIEKDIASMEEVFELQGMSVMKLMEKKYYRPQEPIKVIIPAAGSYEDEISLKDIMQDIPMPMIDIRGKSLLQRQQETLNTLSIQDITVVGGHRGDKIQLDGVAVIQNNDYKNTRDLESIMCARDKLEGKVLICYSDILFDADVIDKLLKSMADISILADPTYVERTGKKPDMDLVSAESPPMLNKRRILSVAKTNYAVKIGTDIPEEQRHYEFTGITFLSAAGTQKIKDWYEKSKIKYANRSFHTAPNFKQASLTDLLQEMIDGGEKIAIVEITSGWMEVHTMENYKLSCDLLAGK
;
A
#
# COMPACT_ATOMS: atom_id res chain seq x y z
N MET A 1 24.47 2.37 -6.62
CA MET A 1 24.43 2.84 -8.02
C MET A 1 23.33 2.05 -8.71
N SER A 2 22.20 2.67 -9.06
CA SER A 2 21.15 2.03 -9.87
C SER A 2 21.76 1.82 -11.26
N GLN A 3 21.91 0.57 -11.67
CA GLN A 3 22.16 0.28 -13.08
C GLN A 3 21.00 0.90 -13.86
N GLN A 4 21.30 1.91 -14.67
CA GLN A 4 20.33 2.49 -15.60
C GLN A 4 19.82 1.35 -16.49
N LYS A 5 18.53 1.02 -16.40
CA LYS A 5 17.90 -0.04 -17.19
C LYS A 5 18.10 0.33 -18.66
N GLU A 6 18.72 -0.54 -19.44
CA GLU A 6 18.97 -0.30 -20.86
C GLU A 6 17.65 -0.01 -21.60
N ASN A 7 17.65 1.00 -22.47
CA ASN A 7 16.48 1.34 -23.29
C ASN A 7 16.08 0.16 -24.19
N LYS A 8 14.80 -0.19 -24.21
CA LYS A 8 14.26 -1.33 -24.99
C LYS A 8 14.44 -1.18 -26.49
N ALA A 9 14.45 0.04 -27.02
CA ALA A 9 14.79 0.28 -28.42
C ALA A 9 16.24 -0.13 -28.72
N SER A 10 17.18 0.21 -27.83
CA SER A 10 18.57 -0.23 -27.97
C SER A 10 18.72 -1.75 -27.84
N GLN A 11 17.95 -2.39 -26.96
CA GLN A 11 17.92 -3.86 -26.86
C GLN A 11 17.44 -4.46 -28.18
N LEU A 12 16.33 -3.96 -28.75
CA LEU A 12 15.82 -4.43 -30.04
C LEU A 12 16.84 -4.26 -31.16
N ARG A 13 17.48 -3.09 -31.27
CA ARG A 13 18.55 -2.85 -32.27
C ARG A 13 19.71 -3.83 -32.12
N LYS A 14 20.12 -4.15 -30.90
CA LYS A 14 21.18 -5.12 -30.65
C LYS A 14 20.83 -6.51 -31.15
N ILE A 15 19.61 -6.99 -30.87
CA ILE A 15 19.18 -8.32 -31.35
C ILE A 15 18.98 -8.35 -32.87
N PHE A 16 18.60 -7.23 -33.50
CA PHE A 16 18.56 -7.12 -34.97
C PHE A 16 19.95 -7.25 -35.59
N LYS A 17 21.00 -6.80 -34.92
CA LYS A 17 22.41 -6.89 -35.39
C LYS A 17 23.05 -8.27 -35.16
N LYS A 18 22.50 -9.09 -34.26
CA LYS A 18 23.03 -10.43 -33.96
C LYS A 18 22.60 -11.41 -35.07
N LYS A 19 23.34 -12.52 -35.23
CA LYS A 19 22.91 -13.67 -35.99
C LYS A 19 21.72 -14.34 -35.31
N GLY A 20 20.87 -14.99 -36.09
CA GLY A 20 19.70 -15.68 -35.56
C GLY A 20 18.39 -14.93 -35.86
N ILE A 21 17.31 -15.67 -35.85
CA ILE A 21 15.96 -15.14 -36.00
C ILE A 21 15.41 -14.63 -34.67
N ILE A 22 14.71 -13.52 -34.72
CA ILE A 22 14.04 -12.92 -33.55
C ILE A 22 12.62 -13.48 -33.47
N ARG A 23 12.22 -14.03 -32.34
CA ARG A 23 10.90 -14.63 -32.13
C ARG A 23 10.06 -13.73 -31.23
N ILE A 24 8.98 -13.21 -31.79
CA ILE A 24 8.05 -12.28 -31.13
C ILE A 24 6.68 -12.94 -31.02
N VAL A 25 5.99 -12.76 -29.88
CA VAL A 25 4.65 -13.32 -29.67
C VAL A 25 3.66 -12.21 -29.31
N GLY A 26 2.42 -12.36 -29.82
CA GLY A 26 1.30 -11.47 -29.56
C GLY A 26 0.87 -11.47 -28.10
N ALA A 27 0.53 -10.28 -27.63
CA ALA A 27 -0.06 -10.05 -26.32
C ALA A 27 -1.12 -8.94 -26.39
N HIS A 28 -2.02 -8.94 -25.42
CA HIS A 28 -3.15 -8.01 -25.34
C HIS A 28 -3.26 -7.29 -24.00
N ASP A 29 -2.39 -7.63 -23.02
CA ASP A 29 -2.31 -6.99 -21.70
C ASP A 29 -0.96 -7.26 -21.02
N GLY A 30 -0.75 -6.71 -19.83
CA GLY A 30 0.48 -6.91 -19.06
C GLY A 30 0.70 -8.36 -18.62
N LEU A 31 -0.36 -9.13 -18.37
CA LEU A 31 -0.26 -10.54 -17.97
C LEU A 31 0.22 -11.41 -19.13
N SER A 32 -0.42 -11.27 -20.29
CA SER A 32 0.00 -12.01 -21.50
C SER A 32 1.43 -11.65 -21.92
N ALA A 33 1.85 -10.39 -21.78
CA ALA A 33 3.23 -9.98 -22.01
C ALA A 33 4.22 -10.66 -21.05
N LYS A 34 3.90 -10.77 -19.77
CA LYS A 34 4.72 -11.53 -18.80
C LYS A 34 4.84 -13.00 -19.16
N LEU A 35 3.77 -13.61 -19.62
CA LEU A 35 3.80 -15.00 -20.07
C LEU A 35 4.70 -15.18 -21.30
N VAL A 36 4.72 -14.23 -22.24
CA VAL A 36 5.66 -14.21 -23.36
C VAL A 36 7.10 -14.17 -22.86
N GLU A 37 7.45 -13.24 -21.96
CA GLU A 37 8.79 -13.14 -21.39
C GLU A 37 9.18 -14.39 -20.60
N LYS A 38 8.27 -14.93 -19.78
CA LYS A 38 8.49 -16.17 -18.98
C LYS A 38 8.85 -17.36 -19.87
N ASN A 39 8.32 -17.41 -21.09
CA ASN A 39 8.61 -18.47 -22.05
C ASN A 39 9.84 -18.22 -22.93
N GLY A 40 10.64 -17.19 -22.66
CA GLY A 40 11.94 -16.95 -23.29
C GLY A 40 11.87 -16.43 -24.73
N PHE A 41 10.84 -15.68 -25.09
CA PHE A 41 10.76 -14.97 -26.37
C PHE A 41 11.57 -13.67 -26.34
N ASP A 42 12.00 -13.21 -27.52
CA ASP A 42 12.91 -12.07 -27.64
C ASP A 42 12.20 -10.71 -27.49
N GLY A 43 10.88 -10.67 -27.59
CA GLY A 43 10.06 -9.49 -27.42
C GLY A 43 8.57 -9.78 -27.53
N VAL A 44 7.75 -8.76 -27.34
CA VAL A 44 6.30 -8.83 -27.34
C VAL A 44 5.74 -8.04 -28.53
N TRP A 45 4.81 -8.61 -29.24
CA TRP A 45 3.96 -7.96 -30.22
C TRP A 45 2.71 -7.41 -29.52
N ALA A 46 2.61 -6.09 -29.33
CA ALA A 46 1.36 -5.46 -28.88
C ALA A 46 0.37 -5.50 -30.06
N SER A 47 -0.39 -6.59 -30.12
CA SER A 47 -1.20 -6.99 -31.26
C SER A 47 -2.49 -6.18 -31.35
N GLY A 48 -2.70 -5.44 -32.44
CA GLY A 48 -3.94 -4.71 -32.68
C GLY A 48 -5.17 -5.62 -32.65
N LEU A 49 -5.10 -6.79 -33.30
CA LEU A 49 -6.16 -7.80 -33.27
C LEU A 49 -6.44 -8.33 -31.86
N GLU A 50 -5.39 -8.71 -31.10
CA GLU A 50 -5.58 -9.27 -29.76
C GLU A 50 -6.15 -8.22 -28.79
N ILE A 51 -5.66 -6.99 -28.87
CA ILE A 51 -6.16 -5.86 -28.05
C ILE A 51 -7.62 -5.58 -28.40
N SER A 52 -7.99 -5.42 -29.68
CA SER A 52 -9.39 -5.22 -30.10
C SER A 52 -10.29 -6.34 -29.59
N THR A 53 -9.83 -7.61 -29.69
CA THR A 53 -10.57 -8.77 -29.19
C THR A 53 -10.78 -8.72 -27.68
N SER A 54 -9.79 -8.27 -26.90
CA SER A 54 -9.92 -8.14 -25.44
C SER A 54 -10.97 -7.09 -25.02
N PHE A 55 -11.22 -6.09 -25.89
CA PHE A 55 -12.31 -5.10 -25.75
C PHE A 55 -13.63 -5.58 -26.38
N ALA A 56 -13.67 -6.79 -26.97
CA ALA A 56 -14.82 -7.34 -27.69
C ALA A 56 -15.31 -6.44 -28.84
N VAL A 57 -14.39 -5.77 -29.54
CA VAL A 57 -14.70 -4.93 -30.71
C VAL A 57 -13.95 -5.40 -31.94
N PRO A 58 -14.49 -5.17 -33.17
CA PRO A 58 -13.80 -5.52 -34.42
C PRO A 58 -12.43 -4.82 -34.56
N ASP A 59 -11.45 -5.53 -35.12
CA ASP A 59 -10.15 -4.99 -35.51
C ASP A 59 -10.26 -4.20 -36.83
N ALA A 60 -10.77 -2.97 -36.72
CA ALA A 60 -11.09 -2.10 -37.85
C ALA A 60 -10.96 -0.61 -37.50
N ASN A 61 -9.92 -0.26 -36.74
CA ASN A 61 -9.70 1.09 -36.22
C ASN A 61 -10.86 1.63 -35.35
N ILE A 62 -11.61 0.75 -34.66
CA ILE A 62 -12.67 1.14 -33.73
C ILE A 62 -12.06 1.75 -32.44
N LEU A 63 -11.00 1.11 -31.92
CA LEU A 63 -10.26 1.69 -30.80
C LEU A 63 -9.40 2.86 -31.27
N THR A 64 -9.22 3.82 -30.37
CA THR A 64 -8.37 4.99 -30.63
C THR A 64 -6.89 4.67 -30.40
N MET A 65 -6.00 5.46 -31.01
CA MET A 65 -4.55 5.39 -30.77
C MET A 65 -4.22 5.38 -29.26
N SER A 66 -4.92 6.19 -28.46
CA SER A 66 -4.65 6.29 -27.01
C SER A 66 -4.98 5.01 -26.26
N GLN A 67 -6.04 4.30 -26.65
CA GLN A 67 -6.40 3.01 -26.04
C GLN A 67 -5.35 1.93 -26.34
N TYR A 68 -4.91 1.83 -27.60
CA TYR A 68 -3.82 0.91 -27.97
C TYR A 68 -2.51 1.26 -27.26
N LEU A 69 -2.15 2.54 -27.17
CA LEU A 69 -0.94 3.00 -26.50
C LEU A 69 -0.97 2.67 -25.00
N GLU A 70 -2.11 2.86 -24.33
CA GLU A 70 -2.25 2.56 -22.91
C GLU A 70 -2.00 1.09 -22.60
N VAL A 71 -2.58 0.21 -23.42
CA VAL A 71 -2.34 -1.23 -23.30
C VAL A 71 -0.88 -1.57 -23.60
N ALA A 72 -0.29 -1.05 -24.67
CA ALA A 72 1.11 -1.27 -25.00
C ALA A 72 2.06 -0.77 -23.89
N LYS A 73 1.74 0.36 -23.25
CA LYS A 73 2.48 0.87 -22.08
C LYS A 73 2.38 -0.08 -20.89
N THR A 74 1.18 -0.60 -20.60
CA THR A 74 0.99 -1.59 -19.54
C THR A 74 1.85 -2.83 -19.76
N MET A 75 1.92 -3.33 -21.02
CA MET A 75 2.83 -4.43 -21.38
C MET A 75 4.29 -4.02 -21.16
N ASN A 76 4.68 -2.81 -21.61
CA ASN A 76 6.04 -2.30 -21.46
C ASN A 76 6.50 -2.20 -20.02
N ASP A 77 5.61 -1.78 -19.11
CA ASP A 77 5.89 -1.70 -17.69
C ASP A 77 6.01 -3.09 -17.02
N ALA A 78 5.31 -4.09 -17.56
CA ALA A 78 5.22 -5.44 -17.02
C ALA A 78 6.44 -6.33 -17.30
N VAL A 79 7.21 -6.07 -18.37
CA VAL A 79 8.32 -6.93 -18.82
C VAL A 79 9.62 -6.16 -19.00
N SER A 80 10.74 -6.88 -19.16
CA SER A 80 12.05 -6.30 -19.47
C SER A 80 12.43 -6.36 -20.94
N ILE A 81 11.80 -7.25 -21.72
CA ILE A 81 12.03 -7.43 -23.16
C ILE A 81 11.35 -6.34 -23.99
N PRO A 82 11.81 -6.08 -25.23
CA PRO A 82 11.25 -5.05 -26.12
C PRO A 82 9.78 -5.28 -26.49
N ILE A 83 9.02 -4.18 -26.59
CA ILE A 83 7.66 -4.17 -27.15
C ILE A 83 7.70 -3.61 -28.55
N ILE A 84 7.13 -4.33 -29.51
CA ILE A 84 6.88 -3.89 -30.87
C ILE A 84 5.37 -3.67 -31.04
N ALA A 85 4.94 -2.46 -31.34
CA ALA A 85 3.52 -2.12 -31.38
C ALA A 85 2.95 -2.17 -32.80
N ASP A 86 1.82 -2.86 -32.95
CA ASP A 86 0.94 -2.75 -34.13
C ASP A 86 0.25 -1.38 -34.10
N CYS A 87 0.54 -0.54 -35.05
CA CYS A 87 -0.01 0.81 -35.12
C CYS A 87 -0.95 0.97 -36.33
N ASP A 88 -1.51 -0.13 -36.81
CA ASP A 88 -2.45 -0.13 -37.94
C ASP A 88 -1.92 0.69 -39.13
N THR A 89 -2.70 1.62 -39.64
CA THR A 89 -2.31 2.51 -40.78
C THR A 89 -1.67 3.84 -40.29
N GLY A 90 -1.31 3.94 -39.00
CA GLY A 90 -0.78 5.17 -38.39
C GLY A 90 -1.86 6.14 -37.89
N TYR A 91 -3.10 5.67 -37.71
CA TYR A 91 -4.26 6.39 -37.16
C TYR A 91 -4.68 7.66 -37.90
N GLY A 92 -4.35 7.76 -39.17
CA GLY A 92 -4.72 8.89 -40.01
C GLY A 92 -3.64 9.26 -41.06
N ASN A 93 -3.37 10.56 -41.22
CA ASN A 93 -2.36 11.08 -42.15
C ASN A 93 -0.96 11.21 -41.52
N SER A 94 -0.01 11.81 -42.23
CA SER A 94 1.38 11.99 -41.77
C SER A 94 1.47 12.77 -40.42
N ASN A 95 0.57 13.75 -40.16
CA ASN A 95 0.57 14.46 -38.89
C ASN A 95 0.15 13.55 -37.72
N ASN A 96 -0.81 12.63 -37.93
CA ASN A 96 -1.20 11.63 -36.94
C ASN A 96 -0.02 10.68 -36.65
N VAL A 97 0.69 10.25 -37.69
CA VAL A 97 1.88 9.40 -37.56
C VAL A 97 2.98 10.08 -36.77
N MET A 98 3.28 11.36 -37.01
CA MET A 98 4.25 12.12 -36.22
C MET A 98 3.86 12.15 -34.72
N TYR A 99 2.60 12.42 -34.44
CA TYR A 99 2.11 12.44 -33.05
C TYR A 99 2.19 11.05 -32.40
N MET A 100 1.78 10.02 -33.12
CA MET A 100 1.85 8.61 -32.69
C MET A 100 3.27 8.20 -32.33
N VAL A 101 4.25 8.40 -33.23
CA VAL A 101 5.65 8.01 -33.01
C VAL A 101 6.19 8.64 -31.73
N LYS A 102 6.03 9.97 -31.54
CA LYS A 102 6.45 10.64 -30.32
C LYS A 102 5.85 10.03 -29.06
N LYS A 103 4.56 9.65 -29.10
CA LYS A 103 3.87 9.09 -27.95
C LYS A 103 4.33 7.66 -27.62
N TYR A 104 4.47 6.81 -28.64
CA TYR A 104 4.94 5.45 -28.45
C TYR A 104 6.39 5.40 -27.99
N GLU A 105 7.25 6.22 -28.58
CA GLU A 105 8.65 6.34 -28.18
C GLU A 105 8.77 6.83 -26.73
N SER A 106 8.05 7.88 -26.35
CA SER A 106 8.03 8.40 -24.97
C SER A 106 7.47 7.39 -23.95
N ALA A 107 6.64 6.46 -24.37
CA ALA A 107 6.15 5.35 -23.55
C ALA A 107 7.14 4.19 -23.41
N GLY A 108 8.34 4.29 -24.02
CA GLY A 108 9.39 3.27 -23.96
C GLY A 108 9.16 2.07 -24.89
N ILE A 109 8.25 2.19 -25.86
CA ILE A 109 8.04 1.18 -26.90
C ILE A 109 9.28 1.15 -27.81
N ALA A 110 9.71 -0.04 -28.22
CA ALA A 110 10.96 -0.21 -28.97
C ALA A 110 10.80 -0.01 -30.49
N ALA A 111 9.64 -0.33 -31.01
CA ALA A 111 9.33 -0.17 -32.43
C ALA A 111 7.83 -0.02 -32.67
N VAL A 112 7.49 0.65 -33.77
CA VAL A 112 6.12 0.69 -34.32
C VAL A 112 6.08 0.03 -35.69
N VAL A 113 4.97 -0.65 -35.97
CA VAL A 113 4.70 -1.22 -37.30
C VAL A 113 3.49 -0.50 -37.87
N ILE A 114 3.62 0.02 -39.09
CA ILE A 114 2.56 0.74 -39.80
C ILE A 114 2.28 0.00 -41.09
N GLU A 115 1.01 -0.28 -41.40
CA GLU A 115 0.62 -0.98 -42.67
C GLU A 115 0.13 0.01 -43.73
N ASP A 116 0.34 -0.35 -45.00
CA ASP A 116 0.04 0.49 -46.15
C ASP A 116 -1.41 0.37 -46.65
N LYS A 117 -2.34 -0.05 -45.79
CA LYS A 117 -3.78 0.02 -46.07
C LYS A 117 -4.33 1.43 -45.97
N GLN A 118 -5.47 1.63 -46.60
CA GLN A 118 -6.24 2.87 -46.47
C GLN A 118 -6.91 2.95 -45.07
N PHE A 119 -6.85 4.12 -44.47
CA PHE A 119 -7.56 4.38 -43.20
C PHE A 119 -9.04 4.69 -43.44
N PRO A 120 -10.00 4.17 -42.64
CA PRO A 120 -9.84 3.13 -41.64
C PRO A 120 -9.63 1.75 -42.25
N LYS A 121 -8.73 0.94 -41.65
CA LYS A 121 -8.42 -0.41 -42.13
C LYS A 121 -9.57 -1.39 -41.96
N VAL A 122 -9.51 -2.48 -42.72
CA VAL A 122 -10.24 -3.72 -42.45
C VAL A 122 -9.23 -4.83 -42.21
N ASN A 123 -9.52 -5.74 -41.25
CA ASN A 123 -8.63 -6.87 -40.93
C ASN A 123 -8.29 -7.68 -42.21
N SER A 124 -7.02 -8.08 -42.36
CA SER A 124 -6.46 -8.71 -43.57
C SER A 124 -7.10 -10.07 -43.92
N PHE A 125 -7.72 -10.75 -42.94
CA PHE A 125 -8.36 -12.07 -43.14
C PHE A 125 -9.86 -11.99 -43.43
N ILE A 126 -10.47 -10.79 -43.34
CA ILE A 126 -11.89 -10.62 -43.64
C ILE A 126 -12.04 -10.41 -45.17
N PRO A 127 -12.92 -11.19 -45.84
CA PRO A 127 -13.20 -10.98 -47.25
C PRO A 127 -13.79 -9.61 -47.55
N GLY A 128 -13.49 -9.03 -48.71
CA GLY A 128 -14.04 -7.77 -49.15
C GLY A 128 -12.98 -6.69 -49.35
N ARG A 129 -13.23 -5.47 -48.89
CA ARG A 129 -12.42 -4.28 -49.13
C ARG A 129 -11.00 -4.40 -48.51
N GLN A 130 -9.99 -4.55 -49.38
CA GLN A 130 -8.56 -4.58 -49.00
C GLN A 130 -7.80 -3.48 -49.79
N GLU A 131 -8.25 -2.23 -49.62
CA GLU A 131 -7.68 -1.10 -50.37
C GLU A 131 -6.35 -0.66 -49.75
N LEU A 132 -5.36 -0.41 -50.60
CA LEU A 132 -4.07 0.14 -50.22
C LEU A 132 -4.07 1.66 -50.38
N ALA A 133 -3.35 2.34 -49.49
CA ALA A 133 -3.06 3.75 -49.62
C ALA A 133 -2.22 4.02 -50.87
N PRO A 134 -2.34 5.18 -51.52
CA PRO A 134 -1.40 5.60 -52.56
C PRO A 134 0.05 5.46 -52.06
N LEU A 135 0.95 4.97 -52.92
CA LEU A 135 2.35 4.75 -52.57
C LEU A 135 3.00 6.04 -51.97
N SER A 136 2.75 7.17 -52.61
CA SER A 136 3.29 8.47 -52.17
C SER A 136 2.77 8.90 -50.80
N GLU A 137 1.53 8.57 -50.46
CA GLU A 137 0.96 8.85 -49.15
C GLU A 137 1.67 8.04 -48.04
N PHE A 138 1.86 6.74 -48.30
CA PHE A 138 2.51 5.89 -47.30
C PHE A 138 4.00 6.18 -47.15
N VAL A 139 4.71 6.48 -48.24
CA VAL A 139 6.08 7.01 -48.24
C VAL A 139 6.14 8.29 -47.37
N GLY A 140 5.18 9.20 -47.55
CA GLY A 140 5.07 10.41 -46.71
C GLY A 140 4.86 10.10 -45.22
N LYS A 141 4.12 9.05 -44.86
CA LYS A 141 3.96 8.58 -43.48
C LYS A 141 5.27 8.07 -42.90
N ILE A 142 6.06 7.28 -43.66
CA ILE A 142 7.36 6.78 -43.18
C ILE A 142 8.35 7.94 -42.99
N LEU A 143 8.44 8.85 -43.96
CA LEU A 143 9.30 10.05 -43.82
C LEU A 143 8.91 10.88 -42.60
N ALA A 144 7.62 11.09 -42.38
CA ALA A 144 7.11 11.81 -41.22
C ALA A 144 7.45 11.09 -39.87
N ALA A 145 7.29 9.77 -39.83
CA ALA A 145 7.68 8.96 -38.67
C ALA A 145 9.16 9.13 -38.33
N LYS A 146 10.03 9.02 -39.36
CA LYS A 146 11.48 9.14 -39.17
C LYS A 146 11.93 10.57 -38.84
N SER A 147 11.21 11.59 -39.28
CA SER A 147 11.56 13.00 -39.00
C SER A 147 11.37 13.43 -37.56
N VAL A 148 10.53 12.71 -36.81
CA VAL A 148 10.20 13.05 -35.40
C VAL A 148 10.75 12.07 -34.40
N GLN A 149 11.40 11.01 -34.83
CA GLN A 149 12.07 10.02 -34.01
C GLN A 149 13.18 10.72 -33.19
N GLU A 150 13.16 10.56 -31.86
CA GLU A 150 14.15 11.18 -30.96
C GLU A 150 15.30 10.21 -30.65
N HIS A 151 15.00 8.94 -30.35
CA HIS A 151 16.00 7.93 -30.04
C HIS A 151 16.49 7.22 -31.29
N PRO A 152 17.80 7.20 -31.59
CA PRO A 152 18.34 6.65 -32.85
C PRO A 152 18.07 5.14 -33.04
N ASP A 153 17.86 4.41 -31.95
CA ASP A 153 17.60 2.97 -31.97
C ASP A 153 16.10 2.62 -32.08
N PHE A 154 15.18 3.58 -31.91
CA PHE A 154 13.76 3.35 -32.14
C PHE A 154 13.54 2.91 -33.58
N MET A 155 12.63 1.93 -33.82
CA MET A 155 12.43 1.37 -35.15
C MET A 155 11.05 1.69 -35.72
N VAL A 156 11.03 2.04 -36.99
CA VAL A 156 9.81 2.16 -37.79
C VAL A 156 9.80 1.03 -38.83
N ILE A 157 8.89 0.09 -38.68
CA ILE A 157 8.75 -1.08 -39.58
C ILE A 157 7.58 -0.84 -40.50
N ALA A 158 7.79 -0.93 -41.81
CA ALA A 158 6.74 -0.78 -42.79
C ALA A 158 6.14 -2.15 -43.15
N ARG A 159 4.82 -2.29 -43.00
CA ARG A 159 4.10 -3.50 -43.33
C ARG A 159 3.47 -3.36 -44.71
N VAL A 160 3.84 -4.29 -45.62
CA VAL A 160 3.38 -4.33 -47.00
C VAL A 160 2.22 -5.30 -47.13
N GLU A 161 1.05 -4.79 -47.49
CA GLU A 161 -0.21 -5.54 -47.61
C GLU A 161 -0.55 -5.85 -49.09
N ALA A 162 0.36 -5.62 -50.04
CA ALA A 162 0.10 -5.83 -51.48
C ALA A 162 -0.30 -7.27 -51.82
N LEU A 163 0.30 -8.29 -51.20
CA LEU A 163 -0.07 -9.69 -51.38
C LEU A 163 -1.46 -9.99 -50.78
N ILE A 164 -1.79 -9.40 -49.64
CA ILE A 164 -3.13 -9.48 -49.01
C ILE A 164 -4.20 -8.89 -49.95
N ALA A 165 -3.89 -7.74 -50.54
CA ALA A 165 -4.79 -7.05 -51.49
C ALA A 165 -4.89 -7.74 -52.85
N GLY A 166 -4.04 -8.74 -53.12
CA GLY A 166 -4.02 -9.44 -54.40
C GLY A 166 -3.35 -8.65 -55.54
N TRP A 167 -2.47 -7.68 -55.20
CA TRP A 167 -1.78 -6.86 -56.22
C TRP A 167 -0.46 -7.49 -56.71
N GLY A 168 -0.09 -8.66 -56.18
CA GLY A 168 1.01 -9.50 -56.64
C GLY A 168 2.41 -9.05 -56.18
N GLN A 169 3.39 -9.85 -56.61
CA GLN A 169 4.80 -9.72 -56.15
C GLN A 169 5.47 -8.43 -56.62
N GLU A 170 5.23 -8.03 -57.89
CA GLU A 170 5.83 -6.81 -58.46
C GLU A 170 5.46 -5.56 -57.64
N GLU A 171 4.17 -5.41 -57.32
CA GLU A 171 3.71 -4.29 -56.49
C GLU A 171 4.22 -4.38 -55.05
N ALA A 172 4.27 -5.58 -54.46
CA ALA A 172 4.83 -5.78 -53.14
C ALA A 172 6.30 -5.34 -53.07
N LEU A 173 7.11 -5.73 -54.03
CA LEU A 173 8.51 -5.32 -54.18
C LEU A 173 8.66 -3.83 -54.44
N ARG A 174 7.84 -3.25 -55.30
CA ARG A 174 7.85 -1.81 -55.60
C ARG A 174 7.60 -0.99 -54.36
N ARG A 175 6.59 -1.36 -53.56
CA ARG A 175 6.24 -0.71 -52.30
C ARG A 175 7.34 -0.87 -51.26
N ALA A 176 7.80 -2.11 -51.01
CA ALA A 176 8.85 -2.39 -50.04
C ALA A 176 10.12 -1.58 -50.35
N ASN A 177 10.54 -1.49 -51.61
CA ASN A 177 11.69 -0.69 -52.03
C ASN A 177 11.50 0.79 -51.69
N ALA A 178 10.35 1.38 -52.04
CA ALA A 178 10.07 2.78 -51.76
C ALA A 178 10.02 3.08 -50.22
N TYR A 179 9.57 2.12 -49.42
CA TYR A 179 9.52 2.31 -47.95
C TYR A 179 10.90 2.25 -47.31
N VAL A 180 11.79 1.37 -47.80
CA VAL A 180 13.19 1.36 -47.36
C VAL A 180 13.90 2.65 -47.76
N ASP A 181 13.69 3.11 -49.02
CA ASP A 181 14.26 4.38 -49.49
C ASP A 181 13.74 5.59 -48.69
N ALA A 182 12.52 5.51 -48.14
CA ALA A 182 11.96 6.49 -47.18
C ALA A 182 12.48 6.34 -45.73
N GLY A 183 13.30 5.34 -45.43
CA GLY A 183 13.95 5.15 -44.15
C GLY A 183 13.28 4.12 -43.22
N ALA A 184 12.40 3.27 -43.71
CA ALA A 184 11.90 2.14 -42.91
C ALA A 184 13.06 1.24 -42.44
N ASP A 185 13.07 0.87 -41.16
CA ASP A 185 14.15 0.07 -40.57
C ASP A 185 14.07 -1.42 -40.88
N ALA A 186 12.89 -1.90 -41.22
CA ALA A 186 12.61 -3.27 -41.67
C ALA A 186 11.30 -3.30 -42.50
N ILE A 187 11.12 -4.35 -43.28
CA ILE A 187 9.89 -4.60 -44.03
C ILE A 187 9.17 -5.81 -43.42
N LEU A 188 7.91 -5.64 -43.04
CA LEU A 188 7.03 -6.74 -42.72
C LEU A 188 6.23 -7.08 -43.98
N ILE A 189 6.52 -8.24 -44.63
CA ILE A 189 5.77 -8.75 -45.77
C ILE A 189 4.68 -9.72 -45.29
N HIS A 190 3.44 -9.45 -45.64
CA HIS A 190 2.29 -10.20 -45.16
C HIS A 190 1.57 -10.92 -46.26
N SER A 191 1.24 -12.20 -46.05
CA SER A 191 0.45 -13.03 -46.98
C SER A 191 -0.65 -13.76 -46.22
N LYS A 192 -1.76 -14.02 -46.89
CA LYS A 192 -2.88 -14.89 -46.46
C LYS A 192 -2.87 -16.27 -47.13
N SER A 193 -1.85 -16.58 -47.94
CA SER A 193 -1.64 -17.92 -48.50
C SER A 193 -1.54 -18.97 -47.43
N LYS A 194 -2.02 -20.19 -47.69
CA LYS A 194 -1.90 -21.35 -46.78
C LYS A 194 -0.53 -21.99 -46.83
N THR A 195 0.30 -21.61 -47.78
CA THR A 195 1.68 -22.06 -47.96
C THR A 195 2.63 -20.87 -47.94
N PRO A 196 3.92 -21.06 -47.65
CA PRO A 196 4.90 -19.97 -47.60
C PRO A 196 5.38 -19.51 -48.98
N ASP A 197 4.88 -20.05 -50.07
CA ASP A 197 5.41 -19.86 -51.44
C ASP A 197 5.49 -18.39 -51.85
N GLU A 198 4.43 -17.60 -51.61
CA GLU A 198 4.44 -16.14 -51.89
C GLU A 198 5.52 -15.40 -51.11
N ILE A 199 5.78 -15.81 -49.87
CA ILE A 199 6.81 -15.20 -49.00
C ILE A 199 8.20 -15.62 -49.51
N ILE A 200 8.39 -16.89 -49.89
CA ILE A 200 9.66 -17.40 -50.43
C ILE A 200 9.99 -16.68 -51.74
N GLU A 201 9.02 -16.52 -52.64
CA GLU A 201 9.17 -15.78 -53.88
C GLU A 201 9.60 -14.33 -53.62
N PHE A 202 8.95 -13.67 -52.66
CA PHE A 202 9.30 -12.31 -52.28
C PHE A 202 10.74 -12.23 -51.73
N ILE A 203 11.14 -13.15 -50.83
CA ILE A 203 12.49 -13.19 -50.25
C ILE A 203 13.56 -13.31 -51.32
N HIS A 204 13.37 -14.21 -52.32
CA HIS A 204 14.33 -14.41 -53.39
C HIS A 204 14.50 -13.14 -54.25
N ALA A 205 13.43 -12.41 -54.51
CA ALA A 205 13.47 -11.18 -55.26
C ALA A 205 13.95 -9.97 -54.44
N TRP A 206 13.83 -10.02 -53.11
CA TRP A 206 14.19 -8.92 -52.20
C TRP A 206 15.70 -8.67 -52.05
N ASN A 207 16.49 -9.71 -52.28
CA ASN A 207 17.96 -9.64 -52.27
C ASN A 207 18.56 -8.97 -50.98
N ASN A 208 18.01 -9.24 -49.82
CA ASN A 208 18.49 -8.75 -48.50
C ASN A 208 18.69 -7.22 -48.39
N LYS A 209 17.91 -6.41 -49.11
CA LYS A 209 18.04 -4.94 -49.10
C LYS A 209 17.81 -4.33 -47.73
N SER A 210 16.91 -4.90 -46.92
CA SER A 210 16.71 -4.59 -45.49
C SER A 210 16.20 -5.82 -44.74
N PRO A 211 16.23 -5.84 -43.39
CA PRO A 211 15.68 -6.95 -42.62
C PRO A 211 14.20 -7.21 -42.94
N LEU A 212 13.83 -8.49 -43.08
CA LEU A 212 12.48 -8.93 -43.32
C LEU A 212 11.83 -9.46 -42.03
N VAL A 213 10.55 -9.15 -41.87
CA VAL A 213 9.66 -9.61 -40.80
C VAL A 213 8.48 -10.34 -41.42
N VAL A 214 8.07 -11.47 -40.85
CA VAL A 214 6.92 -12.25 -41.33
C VAL A 214 5.96 -12.62 -40.18
N VAL A 215 4.68 -12.88 -40.58
CA VAL A 215 3.60 -13.30 -39.66
C VAL A 215 2.97 -14.59 -40.21
N PRO A 216 3.45 -15.80 -39.85
CA PRO A 216 3.04 -17.07 -40.46
C PRO A 216 1.69 -17.60 -39.91
N THR A 217 0.67 -16.74 -39.75
CA THR A 217 -0.63 -17.14 -39.20
C THR A 217 -1.34 -18.21 -40.05
N THR A 218 -1.24 -18.14 -41.38
CA THR A 218 -1.93 -19.05 -42.30
C THR A 218 -1.07 -20.19 -42.83
N TYR A 219 0.26 -20.05 -42.76
CA TYR A 219 1.26 -21.06 -43.15
C TYR A 219 2.06 -21.54 -41.92
N SER A 220 1.35 -21.99 -40.91
CA SER A 220 1.88 -22.32 -39.59
C SER A 220 2.82 -23.53 -39.51
N ALA A 221 2.99 -24.28 -40.60
CA ALA A 221 3.88 -25.44 -40.67
C ALA A 221 5.37 -25.08 -40.75
N VAL A 222 5.71 -23.83 -41.15
CA VAL A 222 7.08 -23.36 -41.30
C VAL A 222 7.68 -23.02 -39.92
N THR A 223 8.83 -23.62 -39.63
CA THR A 223 9.56 -23.38 -38.37
C THR A 223 10.37 -22.06 -38.41
N ALA A 224 10.69 -21.53 -37.23
CA ALA A 224 11.57 -20.36 -37.15
C ALA A 224 12.95 -20.61 -37.79
N GLU A 225 13.48 -21.82 -37.64
CA GLU A 225 14.78 -22.20 -38.21
C GLU A 225 14.76 -22.24 -39.76
N GLU A 226 13.66 -22.69 -40.34
CA GLU A 226 13.47 -22.62 -41.79
C GLU A 226 13.36 -21.20 -42.32
N LEU A 227 12.62 -20.34 -41.60
CA LEU A 227 12.52 -18.91 -41.89
C LEU A 227 13.89 -18.20 -41.77
N GLU A 228 14.70 -18.55 -40.77
CA GLU A 228 16.06 -18.03 -40.62
C GLU A 228 16.94 -18.40 -41.81
N LYS A 229 16.90 -19.66 -42.27
CA LYS A 229 17.66 -20.15 -43.44
C LYS A 229 17.24 -19.42 -44.71
N LEU A 230 15.99 -18.99 -44.81
CA LEU A 230 15.48 -18.18 -45.93
C LEU A 230 15.89 -16.69 -45.83
N GLY A 231 16.52 -16.25 -44.73
CA GLY A 231 16.96 -14.88 -44.55
C GLY A 231 15.97 -13.98 -43.79
N ILE A 232 14.92 -14.53 -43.21
CA ILE A 232 13.99 -13.78 -42.36
C ILE A 232 14.69 -13.39 -41.03
N LYS A 233 14.56 -12.14 -40.65
CA LYS A 233 15.17 -11.61 -39.43
C LYS A 233 14.26 -11.71 -38.20
N MET A 234 12.94 -11.58 -38.39
CA MET A 234 11.98 -11.64 -37.29
C MET A 234 10.73 -12.41 -37.70
N VAL A 235 10.24 -13.25 -36.82
CA VAL A 235 8.94 -13.92 -36.93
C VAL A 235 8.02 -13.47 -35.80
N ILE A 236 6.75 -13.14 -36.16
CA ILE A 236 5.73 -12.71 -35.21
C ILE A 236 4.60 -13.75 -35.16
N TYR A 237 4.41 -14.37 -34.01
CA TYR A 237 3.27 -15.25 -33.70
C TYR A 237 2.13 -14.42 -33.14
N ALA A 238 1.35 -13.77 -34.02
CA ALA A 238 0.57 -12.56 -33.75
C ALA A 238 -0.72 -12.72 -32.93
N ASN A 239 -1.31 -13.93 -32.80
CA ASN A 239 -2.66 -14.07 -32.23
C ASN A 239 -2.90 -15.36 -31.46
N HIS A 240 -1.86 -16.07 -31.11
CA HIS A 240 -1.95 -17.39 -30.46
C HIS A 240 -2.36 -17.27 -28.99
N GLY A 241 -1.94 -16.21 -28.31
CA GLY A 241 -2.25 -15.94 -26.90
C GLY A 241 -3.76 -15.77 -26.68
N ILE A 242 -4.39 -14.85 -27.38
CA ILE A 242 -5.82 -14.57 -27.24
C ILE A 242 -6.69 -15.76 -27.66
N ARG A 243 -6.30 -16.46 -28.75
CA ARG A 243 -7.04 -17.66 -29.19
C ARG A 243 -6.98 -18.80 -28.18
N ALA A 244 -5.82 -18.99 -27.54
CA ALA A 244 -5.66 -19.96 -26.46
C ALA A 244 -6.50 -19.56 -25.22
N SER A 245 -6.47 -18.29 -24.83
CA SER A 245 -7.25 -17.76 -23.72
C SER A 245 -8.75 -17.95 -23.93
N ILE A 246 -9.27 -17.62 -25.12
CA ILE A 246 -10.69 -17.82 -25.45
C ILE A 246 -11.06 -19.29 -25.28
N LYS A 247 -10.25 -20.22 -25.83
CA LYS A 247 -10.55 -21.65 -25.76
C LYS A 247 -10.50 -22.18 -24.33
N ALA A 248 -9.51 -21.79 -23.54
CA ALA A 248 -9.38 -22.20 -22.15
C ALA A 248 -10.53 -21.68 -21.30
N MET A 249 -10.92 -20.41 -21.43
CA MET A 249 -12.07 -19.82 -20.71
C MET A 249 -13.38 -20.52 -21.10
N GLU A 250 -13.62 -20.78 -22.37
CA GLU A 250 -14.81 -21.45 -22.86
C GLU A 250 -14.93 -22.86 -22.25
N MET A 251 -13.84 -23.62 -22.22
CA MET A 251 -13.80 -24.95 -21.59
C MET A 251 -14.10 -24.88 -20.10
N THR A 252 -13.45 -23.94 -19.41
CA THR A 252 -13.61 -23.72 -17.96
C THR A 252 -15.04 -23.35 -17.61
N PHE A 253 -15.62 -22.35 -18.28
CA PHE A 253 -16.98 -21.88 -18.00
C PHE A 253 -18.04 -22.94 -18.32
N SER A 254 -17.87 -23.67 -19.42
CA SER A 254 -18.76 -24.78 -19.78
C SER A 254 -18.73 -25.89 -18.70
N ALA A 255 -17.56 -26.22 -18.18
CA ALA A 255 -17.43 -27.23 -17.13
C ALA A 255 -18.09 -26.77 -15.81
N ILE A 256 -17.88 -25.51 -15.39
CA ILE A 256 -18.53 -24.95 -14.21
C ILE A 256 -20.05 -24.97 -14.36
N ALA A 257 -20.56 -24.56 -15.54
CA ALA A 257 -22.00 -24.56 -15.82
C ALA A 257 -22.61 -25.98 -15.78
N ALA A 258 -21.88 -26.98 -16.26
CA ALA A 258 -22.34 -28.36 -16.31
C ALA A 258 -22.29 -29.05 -14.95
N TYR A 259 -21.25 -28.83 -14.16
CA TYR A 259 -21.00 -29.56 -12.91
C TYR A 259 -21.42 -28.80 -11.64
N GLY A 260 -21.64 -27.49 -11.71
CA GLY A 260 -21.93 -26.66 -10.53
C GLY A 260 -20.79 -26.59 -9.50
N THR A 261 -19.57 -27.00 -9.87
CA THR A 261 -18.39 -27.02 -9.03
C THR A 261 -17.12 -26.84 -9.87
N THR A 262 -16.06 -26.30 -9.28
CA THR A 262 -14.75 -26.12 -9.93
C THR A 262 -13.82 -27.33 -9.80
N LYS A 263 -14.15 -28.28 -8.88
CA LYS A 263 -13.28 -29.42 -8.56
C LYS A 263 -12.73 -30.19 -9.79
N PRO A 264 -13.50 -30.44 -10.86
CA PRO A 264 -12.97 -31.16 -12.03
C PRO A 264 -11.90 -30.41 -12.83
N ILE A 265 -11.87 -29.08 -12.75
CA ILE A 265 -11.01 -28.22 -13.56
C ILE A 265 -9.82 -27.63 -12.82
N GLU A 266 -9.75 -27.75 -11.48
CA GLU A 266 -8.70 -27.14 -10.66
C GLU A 266 -7.27 -27.52 -11.09
N LYS A 267 -7.08 -28.73 -11.62
CA LYS A 267 -5.77 -29.21 -12.12
C LYS A 267 -5.39 -28.67 -13.51
N ASP A 268 -6.37 -28.16 -14.24
CA ASP A 268 -6.22 -27.71 -15.65
C ASP A 268 -6.14 -26.19 -15.77
N ILE A 269 -6.23 -25.46 -14.63
CA ILE A 269 -6.09 -24.00 -14.55
C ILE A 269 -4.88 -23.59 -13.71
N ALA A 270 -4.41 -22.36 -13.85
CA ALA A 270 -3.30 -21.84 -13.06
C ALA A 270 -3.65 -21.81 -11.58
N SER A 271 -2.71 -22.21 -10.71
CA SER A 271 -2.89 -22.13 -9.27
C SER A 271 -2.91 -20.67 -8.78
N MET A 272 -3.49 -20.44 -7.60
CA MET A 272 -3.47 -19.09 -6.99
C MET A 272 -2.04 -18.61 -6.71
N GLU A 273 -1.12 -19.53 -6.39
CA GLU A 273 0.30 -19.22 -6.21
C GLU A 273 0.93 -18.69 -7.49
N GLU A 274 0.65 -19.31 -8.65
CA GLU A 274 1.13 -18.82 -9.95
C GLU A 274 0.55 -17.45 -10.29
N VAL A 275 -0.72 -17.22 -10.00
CA VAL A 275 -1.35 -15.89 -10.19
C VAL A 275 -0.67 -14.84 -9.34
N PHE A 276 -0.42 -15.11 -8.04
CA PHE A 276 0.25 -14.18 -7.14
C PHE A 276 1.71 -13.91 -7.55
N GLU A 277 2.42 -14.91 -8.06
CA GLU A 277 3.77 -14.75 -8.59
C GLU A 277 3.78 -13.83 -9.81
N LEU A 278 2.88 -14.06 -10.78
CA LEU A 278 2.74 -13.22 -11.97
C LEU A 278 2.35 -11.77 -11.63
N GLN A 279 1.55 -11.55 -10.58
CA GLN A 279 1.22 -10.22 -10.06
C GLN A 279 2.41 -9.54 -9.35
N GLY A 280 3.46 -10.26 -8.99
CA GLY A 280 4.59 -9.72 -8.22
C GLY A 280 4.29 -9.55 -6.72
N MET A 281 3.36 -10.32 -6.16
CA MET A 281 2.95 -10.26 -4.75
C MET A 281 4.12 -10.46 -3.80
N SER A 282 5.08 -11.34 -4.12
CA SER A 282 6.28 -11.58 -3.32
C SER A 282 7.17 -10.34 -3.21
N VAL A 283 7.30 -9.58 -4.32
CA VAL A 283 8.06 -8.33 -4.34
C VAL A 283 7.35 -7.26 -3.52
N MET A 284 6.03 -7.14 -3.64
CA MET A 284 5.21 -6.21 -2.86
C MET A 284 5.38 -6.47 -1.35
N LYS A 285 5.23 -7.72 -0.89
CA LYS A 285 5.44 -8.10 0.52
C LYS A 285 6.84 -7.78 1.03
N LEU A 286 7.87 -7.98 0.18
CA LEU A 286 9.25 -7.62 0.53
C LEU A 286 9.41 -6.10 0.72
N MET A 287 8.77 -5.29 -0.15
CA MET A 287 8.80 -3.84 -0.05
C MET A 287 8.00 -3.34 1.16
N GLU A 288 6.85 -3.94 1.44
CA GLU A 288 6.09 -3.67 2.67
C GLU A 288 6.94 -3.92 3.90
N LYS A 289 7.58 -5.10 4.01
CA LYS A 289 8.48 -5.41 5.13
C LYS A 289 9.64 -4.42 5.26
N LYS A 290 10.16 -3.89 4.15
CA LYS A 290 11.27 -2.95 4.12
C LYS A 290 10.87 -1.54 4.54
N TYR A 291 9.70 -1.07 4.12
CA TYR A 291 9.29 0.33 4.27
C TYR A 291 8.14 0.53 5.25
N TYR A 292 7.29 -0.48 5.45
CA TYR A 292 6.26 -0.43 6.47
C TYR A 292 6.94 -0.62 7.84
N ARG A 293 6.98 0.45 8.63
CA ARG A 293 7.31 0.39 10.05
C ARG A 293 5.98 0.29 10.77
N PRO A 294 5.56 -0.91 11.25
CA PRO A 294 4.42 -0.97 12.15
C PRO A 294 4.72 -0.02 13.31
N GLN A 295 3.76 0.80 13.69
CA GLN A 295 3.86 1.51 14.96
C GLN A 295 4.08 0.43 16.03
N GLU A 296 5.11 0.60 16.87
CA GLU A 296 5.33 -0.32 17.98
C GLU A 296 4.02 -0.41 18.76
N PRO A 297 3.52 -1.64 19.02
CA PRO A 297 2.27 -1.80 19.73
C PRO A 297 2.35 -1.10 21.09
N ILE A 298 1.29 -0.38 21.42
CA ILE A 298 1.17 0.26 22.73
C ILE A 298 0.49 -0.73 23.64
N LYS A 299 1.13 -1.02 24.77
CA LYS A 299 0.56 -1.83 25.85
C LYS A 299 -0.12 -0.90 26.85
N VAL A 300 -1.21 -1.34 27.44
CA VAL A 300 -1.94 -0.58 28.45
C VAL A 300 -1.90 -1.31 29.77
N ILE A 301 -1.59 -0.59 30.85
CA ILE A 301 -1.68 -1.11 32.21
C ILE A 301 -2.69 -0.27 32.98
N ILE A 302 -3.68 -0.94 33.56
CA ILE A 302 -4.75 -0.32 34.34
C ILE A 302 -4.64 -0.86 35.77
N PRO A 303 -4.08 -0.08 36.73
CA PRO A 303 -4.09 -0.46 38.14
C PRO A 303 -5.51 -0.35 38.71
N ALA A 304 -6.06 -1.46 39.15
CA ALA A 304 -7.44 -1.61 39.61
C ALA A 304 -7.52 -2.44 40.92
N ALA A 305 -6.48 -2.40 41.74
CA ALA A 305 -6.36 -3.26 42.91
C ALA A 305 -6.93 -2.65 44.19
N GLY A 306 -7.26 -1.36 44.20
CA GLY A 306 -7.73 -0.64 45.39
C GLY A 306 -9.06 -1.16 45.93
N SER A 307 -9.23 -1.07 47.27
CA SER A 307 -10.52 -1.23 47.94
C SER A 307 -11.10 0.16 48.21
N TYR A 308 -12.23 0.48 47.66
CA TYR A 308 -12.97 1.73 47.88
C TYR A 308 -13.98 1.56 49.03
N GLU A 309 -13.68 0.67 50.00
CA GLU A 309 -14.59 0.34 51.15
C GLU A 309 -14.86 1.53 52.06
N ASP A 310 -13.94 2.47 52.14
CA ASP A 310 -14.06 3.69 52.95
C ASP A 310 -14.80 4.83 52.23
N GLU A 311 -15.08 4.67 50.92
CA GLU A 311 -15.82 5.66 50.16
C GLU A 311 -17.34 5.45 50.26
N ILE A 312 -17.94 6.08 51.22
CA ILE A 312 -19.36 5.99 51.60
C ILE A 312 -20.29 6.28 50.39
N SER A 313 -19.86 7.11 49.45
CA SER A 313 -20.72 7.61 48.36
C SER A 313 -21.05 6.59 47.26
N LEU A 314 -20.18 5.61 46.98
CA LEU A 314 -20.38 4.59 45.95
C LEU A 314 -20.66 3.18 46.50
N LYS A 315 -20.68 3.03 47.84
CA LYS A 315 -20.79 1.73 48.51
C LYS A 315 -22.02 0.92 48.07
N ASP A 316 -23.13 1.56 47.84
CA ASP A 316 -24.38 0.89 47.45
C ASP A 316 -24.34 0.34 46.02
N ILE A 317 -23.53 0.94 45.15
CA ILE A 317 -23.35 0.52 43.74
C ILE A 317 -22.27 -0.57 43.62
N MET A 318 -21.27 -0.55 44.51
CA MET A 318 -20.10 -1.41 44.49
C MET A 318 -20.23 -2.67 45.35
N GLN A 319 -21.43 -3.05 45.83
CA GLN A 319 -21.65 -4.11 46.84
C GLN A 319 -20.82 -5.37 46.64
N ASP A 320 -20.71 -5.86 45.39
CA ASP A 320 -20.00 -7.09 45.04
C ASP A 320 -19.05 -6.99 43.84
N ILE A 321 -18.79 -5.79 43.34
CA ILE A 321 -17.96 -5.57 42.16
C ILE A 321 -16.81 -4.60 42.44
N PRO A 322 -15.65 -4.74 41.79
CA PRO A 322 -14.56 -3.75 41.87
C PRO A 322 -14.91 -2.51 41.04
N MET A 323 -14.28 -1.38 41.37
CA MET A 323 -14.52 -0.07 40.73
C MET A 323 -14.55 -0.10 39.20
N PRO A 324 -13.61 -0.72 38.47
CA PRO A 324 -13.63 -0.75 37.01
C PRO A 324 -14.84 -1.50 36.40
N MET A 325 -15.56 -2.29 37.20
CA MET A 325 -16.73 -3.04 36.78
C MET A 325 -18.06 -2.33 37.09
N ILE A 326 -18.05 -1.12 37.60
CA ILE A 326 -19.27 -0.31 37.79
C ILE A 326 -19.97 -0.12 36.45
N ASP A 327 -21.26 -0.43 36.41
CA ASP A 327 -22.08 -0.21 35.23
C ASP A 327 -22.39 1.26 35.01
N ILE A 328 -22.06 1.77 33.81
CA ILE A 328 -22.43 3.09 33.35
C ILE A 328 -23.25 2.92 32.08
N ARG A 329 -24.58 2.91 32.21
CA ARG A 329 -25.50 2.76 31.06
C ARG A 329 -25.27 1.48 30.25
N GLY A 330 -25.27 0.34 30.92
CA GLY A 330 -25.21 -0.99 30.29
C GLY A 330 -23.81 -1.46 29.90
N LYS A 331 -22.75 -0.71 30.23
CA LYS A 331 -21.37 -1.09 30.02
C LYS A 331 -20.54 -0.77 31.27
N SER A 332 -19.62 -1.65 31.64
CA SER A 332 -18.69 -1.34 32.72
C SER A 332 -17.77 -0.18 32.35
N LEU A 333 -17.26 0.53 33.35
CA LEU A 333 -16.27 1.59 33.17
C LEU A 333 -15.05 1.07 32.38
N LEU A 334 -14.54 -0.11 32.75
CA LEU A 334 -13.43 -0.77 32.04
C LEU A 334 -13.76 -1.09 30.59
N GLN A 335 -15.00 -1.55 30.31
CA GLN A 335 -15.44 -1.79 28.93
C GLN A 335 -15.42 -0.51 28.09
N ARG A 336 -15.83 0.63 28.67
CA ARG A 336 -15.79 1.92 28.00
C ARG A 336 -14.36 2.37 27.70
N GLN A 337 -13.44 2.19 28.66
CA GLN A 337 -12.01 2.45 28.42
C GLN A 337 -11.47 1.57 27.29
N GLN A 338 -11.77 0.26 27.31
CA GLN A 338 -11.35 -0.69 26.27
C GLN A 338 -11.89 -0.28 24.89
N GLU A 339 -13.18 0.04 24.79
CA GLU A 339 -13.78 0.47 23.52
C GLU A 339 -13.12 1.73 22.96
N THR A 340 -12.83 2.71 23.82
CA THR A 340 -12.12 3.94 23.44
C THR A 340 -10.70 3.62 22.96
N LEU A 341 -9.94 2.79 23.66
CA LEU A 341 -8.59 2.37 23.27
C LEU A 341 -8.60 1.57 21.95
N ASN A 342 -9.59 0.71 21.76
CA ASN A 342 -9.77 -0.05 20.52
C ASN A 342 -9.99 0.84 19.28
N THR A 343 -10.64 1.99 19.42
CA THR A 343 -10.78 2.97 18.31
C THR A 343 -9.44 3.52 17.84
N LEU A 344 -8.43 3.50 18.71
CA LEU A 344 -7.05 3.89 18.42
C LEU A 344 -6.15 2.70 18.05
N SER A 345 -6.74 1.51 17.82
CA SER A 345 -6.03 0.25 17.53
C SER A 345 -5.12 -0.22 18.68
N ILE A 346 -5.42 0.16 19.92
CA ILE A 346 -4.71 -0.27 21.13
C ILE A 346 -5.51 -1.41 21.75
N GLN A 347 -4.98 -2.63 21.71
CA GLN A 347 -5.68 -3.86 22.10
C GLN A 347 -4.97 -4.67 23.19
N ASP A 348 -3.68 -4.44 23.46
CA ASP A 348 -2.93 -5.14 24.51
C ASP A 348 -3.17 -4.45 25.86
N ILE A 349 -4.28 -4.80 26.51
CA ILE A 349 -4.74 -4.21 27.76
C ILE A 349 -4.55 -5.22 28.91
N THR A 350 -3.83 -4.81 29.94
CA THR A 350 -3.64 -5.58 31.17
C THR A 350 -4.21 -4.79 32.35
N VAL A 351 -5.13 -5.39 33.08
CA VAL A 351 -5.69 -4.85 34.32
C VAL A 351 -5.05 -5.54 35.52
N VAL A 352 -4.62 -4.77 36.47
CA VAL A 352 -4.09 -5.34 37.75
C VAL A 352 -5.17 -5.23 38.82
N GLY A 353 -5.85 -6.34 39.06
CA GLY A 353 -6.88 -6.47 40.08
C GLY A 353 -6.28 -6.74 41.48
N GLY A 354 -7.06 -6.49 42.53
CA GLY A 354 -6.74 -6.80 43.93
C GLY A 354 -8.03 -7.11 44.68
N HIS A 355 -8.63 -6.10 45.29
CA HIS A 355 -9.96 -6.26 45.90
C HIS A 355 -10.99 -6.72 44.86
N ARG A 356 -11.59 -7.90 45.08
CA ARG A 356 -12.56 -8.52 44.11
C ARG A 356 -12.04 -8.62 42.68
N GLY A 357 -10.74 -8.76 42.50
CA GLY A 357 -10.10 -8.84 41.19
C GLY A 357 -10.59 -10.05 40.34
N ASP A 358 -11.08 -11.10 41.00
CA ASP A 358 -11.75 -12.26 40.39
C ASP A 358 -13.05 -11.90 39.65
N LYS A 359 -13.66 -10.76 39.94
CA LYS A 359 -14.87 -10.24 39.29
C LYS A 359 -14.56 -9.39 38.05
N ILE A 360 -13.29 -9.10 37.78
CA ILE A 360 -12.91 -8.42 36.52
C ILE A 360 -12.95 -9.44 35.39
N GLN A 361 -14.03 -9.41 34.63
CA GLN A 361 -14.25 -10.30 33.50
C GLN A 361 -14.64 -9.47 32.28
N LEU A 362 -13.74 -9.36 31.32
CA LEU A 362 -13.94 -8.64 30.07
C LEU A 362 -13.11 -9.29 28.96
N ASP A 363 -13.76 -9.65 27.86
CA ASP A 363 -13.09 -10.27 26.71
C ASP A 363 -12.01 -9.33 26.14
N GLY A 364 -10.85 -9.91 25.80
CA GLY A 364 -9.73 -9.18 25.21
C GLY A 364 -8.89 -8.38 26.23
N VAL A 365 -9.11 -8.57 27.53
CA VAL A 365 -8.33 -7.95 28.60
C VAL A 365 -7.62 -9.03 29.42
N ALA A 366 -6.32 -8.86 29.63
CA ALA A 366 -5.57 -9.72 30.55
C ALA A 366 -5.71 -9.22 31.99
N VAL A 367 -5.89 -10.13 32.95
CA VAL A 367 -6.00 -9.78 34.37
C VAL A 367 -4.85 -10.38 35.16
N ILE A 368 -4.14 -9.55 35.88
CA ILE A 368 -3.07 -9.93 36.84
C ILE A 368 -3.54 -9.58 38.26
N GLN A 369 -3.23 -10.42 39.25
CA GLN A 369 -3.64 -10.18 40.62
C GLN A 369 -2.50 -9.57 41.45
N ASN A 370 -2.78 -8.46 42.16
CA ASN A 370 -1.98 -7.97 43.24
C ASN A 370 -2.48 -8.59 44.56
N ASN A 371 -1.84 -9.64 45.01
CA ASN A 371 -2.25 -10.35 46.23
C ASN A 371 -1.98 -9.56 47.53
N ASP A 372 -1.11 -8.56 47.49
CA ASP A 372 -0.76 -7.70 48.63
C ASP A 372 -1.47 -6.34 48.61
N TYR A 373 -2.57 -6.23 47.85
CA TYR A 373 -3.28 -4.98 47.57
C TYR A 373 -3.66 -4.19 48.82
N LYS A 374 -3.89 -4.88 50.00
CA LYS A 374 -4.23 -4.22 51.29
C LYS A 374 -3.09 -3.41 51.85
N ASN A 375 -1.85 -3.75 51.54
CA ASN A 375 -0.64 -3.13 52.07
C ASN A 375 0.10 -2.30 51.02
N THR A 376 -0.43 -2.20 49.80
CA THR A 376 0.22 -1.53 48.65
C THR A 376 -0.73 -0.53 47.99
N ARG A 377 -0.19 0.36 47.15
CA ARG A 377 -0.97 1.27 46.29
C ARG A 377 -0.75 0.97 44.83
N ASP A 378 -1.12 1.92 43.99
CA ASP A 378 -1.13 1.83 42.53
C ASP A 378 0.26 1.58 41.93
N LEU A 379 1.34 2.13 42.49
CA LEU A 379 2.70 1.87 42.03
C LEU A 379 3.06 0.37 42.09
N GLU A 380 2.81 -0.30 43.19
CA GLU A 380 3.06 -1.74 43.34
C GLU A 380 2.11 -2.55 42.44
N SER A 381 0.87 -2.08 42.25
CA SER A 381 -0.07 -2.71 41.30
C SER A 381 0.45 -2.62 39.86
N ILE A 382 0.97 -1.47 39.43
CA ILE A 382 1.61 -1.32 38.14
C ILE A 382 2.78 -2.30 37.98
N MET A 383 3.59 -2.45 39.05
CA MET A 383 4.76 -3.33 39.04
C MET A 383 4.42 -4.83 39.13
N CYS A 384 3.21 -5.22 39.54
CA CYS A 384 2.73 -6.59 39.34
C CYS A 384 2.67 -6.98 37.85
N ALA A 385 2.46 -6.01 36.95
CA ALA A 385 2.47 -6.19 35.51
C ALA A 385 3.85 -5.91 34.88
N ARG A 386 4.95 -6.07 35.64
CA ARG A 386 6.32 -5.74 35.18
C ARG A 386 6.73 -6.36 33.86
N ASP A 387 6.30 -7.60 33.59
CA ASP A 387 6.58 -8.31 32.34
C ASP A 387 5.87 -7.67 31.14
N LYS A 388 4.86 -6.85 31.38
CA LYS A 388 4.15 -6.05 30.38
C LYS A 388 4.76 -4.66 30.17
N LEU A 389 5.59 -4.20 31.10
CA LEU A 389 6.34 -2.93 31.00
C LEU A 389 7.51 -3.08 30.01
N GLU A 390 7.18 -3.14 28.72
CA GLU A 390 8.13 -3.28 27.61
C GLU A 390 7.62 -2.53 26.38
N GLY A 391 8.51 -1.82 25.68
CA GLY A 391 8.15 -0.98 24.55
C GLY A 391 7.38 0.27 25.00
N LYS A 392 6.40 0.70 24.21
CA LYS A 392 5.53 1.84 24.56
C LYS A 392 4.42 1.39 25.49
N VAL A 393 4.23 2.10 26.58
CA VAL A 393 3.23 1.75 27.59
C VAL A 393 2.37 2.97 27.93
N LEU A 394 1.06 2.76 28.00
CA LEU A 394 0.08 3.70 28.50
C LEU A 394 -0.41 3.19 29.86
N ILE A 395 -0.29 3.99 30.90
CA ILE A 395 -0.86 3.72 32.22
C ILE A 395 -2.11 4.56 32.38
N CYS A 396 -3.25 3.94 32.66
CA CYS A 396 -4.53 4.61 32.85
C CYS A 396 -5.12 4.17 34.21
N TYR A 397 -5.57 5.09 35.03
CA TYR A 397 -6.29 4.74 36.26
C TYR A 397 -7.65 4.11 35.93
N SER A 398 -8.13 3.24 36.81
CA SER A 398 -9.31 2.40 36.57
C SER A 398 -10.64 3.11 36.79
N ASP A 399 -10.63 4.29 37.40
CA ASP A 399 -11.77 5.09 37.81
C ASP A 399 -12.02 6.32 36.93
N ILE A 400 -11.43 6.34 35.75
CA ILE A 400 -11.54 7.46 34.79
C ILE A 400 -12.25 7.05 33.49
N LEU A 401 -12.94 8.01 32.90
CA LEU A 401 -13.41 7.97 31.52
C LEU A 401 -12.65 8.99 30.69
N PHE A 402 -12.40 8.67 29.44
CA PHE A 402 -11.71 9.55 28.50
C PHE A 402 -12.16 9.35 27.06
N ASP A 403 -12.11 10.41 26.29
CA ASP A 403 -12.35 10.40 24.84
C ASP A 403 -11.05 9.99 24.10
N ALA A 404 -11.20 9.42 22.89
CA ALA A 404 -10.08 8.98 22.07
C ALA A 404 -9.11 10.12 21.71
N ASP A 405 -9.62 11.33 21.45
CA ASP A 405 -8.82 12.51 21.09
C ASP A 405 -7.80 12.90 22.17
N VAL A 406 -8.17 12.68 23.44
CA VAL A 406 -7.30 12.95 24.60
C VAL A 406 -6.09 12.00 24.59
N ILE A 407 -6.33 10.73 24.36
CA ILE A 407 -5.27 9.72 24.24
C ILE A 407 -4.42 9.97 22.99
N ASP A 408 -5.05 10.22 21.84
CA ASP A 408 -4.33 10.51 20.58
C ASP A 408 -3.39 11.73 20.73
N LYS A 409 -3.82 12.75 21.47
CA LYS A 409 -2.98 13.91 21.79
C LYS A 409 -1.76 13.53 22.63
N LEU A 410 -1.94 12.66 23.63
CA LEU A 410 -0.84 12.18 24.50
C LEU A 410 0.16 11.33 23.71
N LEU A 411 -0.32 10.43 22.84
CA LEU A 411 0.51 9.55 22.04
C LEU A 411 1.38 10.29 21.01
N LYS A 412 1.07 11.53 20.66
CA LYS A 412 1.87 12.41 19.82
C LYS A 412 3.06 13.04 20.55
N SER A 413 3.16 12.87 21.86
CA SER A 413 4.31 13.37 22.61
C SER A 413 5.61 12.66 22.20
N MET A 414 6.68 13.45 22.06
CA MET A 414 8.02 12.95 21.74
C MET A 414 8.92 12.77 22.96
N ALA A 415 8.40 13.04 24.16
CA ALA A 415 9.14 12.87 25.40
C ALA A 415 9.16 11.41 25.86
N ASP A 416 10.16 11.03 26.66
CA ASP A 416 10.26 9.67 27.21
C ASP A 416 9.09 9.36 28.15
N ILE A 417 8.68 10.34 28.95
CA ILE A 417 7.55 10.23 29.88
C ILE A 417 6.67 11.46 29.69
N SER A 418 5.37 11.24 29.52
CA SER A 418 4.37 12.28 29.34
C SER A 418 3.14 11.99 30.19
N ILE A 419 2.60 13.02 30.82
CA ILE A 419 1.37 12.95 31.58
C ILE A 419 0.29 13.82 30.98
N LEU A 420 -0.96 13.40 31.09
CA LEU A 420 -2.12 14.26 30.81
C LEU A 420 -2.44 15.09 32.03
N ALA A 421 -2.66 16.38 31.84
CA ALA A 421 -2.97 17.28 32.91
C ALA A 421 -3.99 18.37 32.52
N ASP A 422 -4.90 18.69 33.41
CA ASP A 422 -6.03 19.61 33.22
C ASP A 422 -5.84 20.90 34.01
N PRO A 423 -5.70 22.08 33.36
CA PRO A 423 -5.58 23.36 34.04
C PRO A 423 -6.94 23.92 34.51
N THR A 424 -8.07 23.35 34.09
CA THR A 424 -9.43 23.88 34.37
C THR A 424 -10.08 23.23 35.61
N TYR A 425 -9.33 22.41 36.34
CA TYR A 425 -9.84 21.61 37.43
C TYR A 425 -10.56 22.44 38.53
N VAL A 426 -10.07 23.65 38.82
CA VAL A 426 -10.66 24.53 39.87
C VAL A 426 -12.09 24.96 39.51
N GLU A 427 -12.35 25.21 38.24
CA GLU A 427 -13.68 25.61 37.75
C GLU A 427 -14.68 24.45 37.81
N ARG A 428 -14.20 23.22 37.68
CA ARG A 428 -15.02 22.02 37.53
C ARG A 428 -15.32 21.29 38.84
N THR A 429 -14.33 21.17 39.73
CA THR A 429 -14.42 20.26 40.90
C THR A 429 -14.39 20.96 42.24
N GLY A 430 -14.09 22.26 42.28
CA GLY A 430 -13.77 22.92 43.57
C GLY A 430 -12.47 22.39 44.18
N LYS A 431 -12.12 22.90 45.35
CA LYS A 431 -10.93 22.46 46.09
C LYS A 431 -11.21 21.13 46.82
N LYS A 432 -10.70 20.00 46.27
CA LYS A 432 -10.69 18.71 46.96
C LYS A 432 -9.34 18.51 47.67
N PRO A 433 -9.28 17.97 48.92
CA PRO A 433 -8.06 17.85 49.68
C PRO A 433 -7.06 16.80 49.15
N ASP A 434 -7.51 15.80 48.39
CA ASP A 434 -6.69 14.61 48.02
C ASP A 434 -6.45 14.48 46.52
N MET A 435 -6.38 15.60 45.79
CA MET A 435 -6.11 15.59 44.33
C MET A 435 -4.61 15.51 44.04
N ASP A 436 -4.22 14.68 43.10
CA ASP A 436 -2.89 14.72 42.52
C ASP A 436 -2.74 15.94 41.61
N LEU A 437 -1.88 16.86 42.02
CA LEU A 437 -1.68 18.14 41.35
C LEU A 437 -0.31 18.19 40.66
N VAL A 438 -0.14 19.14 39.73
CA VAL A 438 1.11 19.35 39.00
C VAL A 438 1.50 20.81 39.00
N SER A 439 2.74 21.09 39.41
CA SER A 439 3.44 22.34 39.17
C SER A 439 4.31 22.22 37.93
N ALA A 440 4.30 23.20 37.04
CA ALA A 440 5.00 23.19 35.77
C ALA A 440 6.04 24.30 35.64
N GLU A 441 7.04 24.12 34.78
CA GLU A 441 8.04 25.17 34.46
C GLU A 441 7.37 26.50 34.02
N SER A 442 6.22 26.39 33.35
CA SER A 442 5.41 27.55 32.96
C SER A 442 3.94 27.30 33.30
N PRO A 443 3.26 28.26 33.96
CA PRO A 443 1.84 28.14 34.28
C PRO A 443 0.98 28.11 32.99
N PRO A 444 -0.24 27.50 33.03
CA PRO A 444 -1.13 27.43 31.88
C PRO A 444 -1.62 28.82 31.45
N MET A 445 -1.82 28.98 30.16
CA MET A 445 -2.26 30.26 29.58
C MET A 445 -3.79 30.24 29.28
N LEU A 446 -4.62 30.18 30.31
CA LEU A 446 -6.07 30.05 30.17
C LEU A 446 -6.78 31.25 29.48
N ASN A 447 -6.17 32.45 29.45
CA ASN A 447 -6.85 33.70 29.05
C ASN A 447 -6.22 34.48 27.90
N LYS A 448 -5.30 33.92 27.08
CA LYS A 448 -4.70 34.65 25.96
C LYS A 448 -5.39 34.33 24.63
N ARG A 449 -6.31 35.22 24.22
CA ARG A 449 -6.89 35.21 22.87
C ARG A 449 -5.82 35.60 21.83
N ARG A 450 -5.61 34.75 20.78
CA ARG A 450 -4.90 35.06 19.52
C ARG A 450 -3.39 35.33 19.63
N ILE A 451 -2.63 34.43 20.23
CA ILE A 451 -1.17 34.42 20.05
C ILE A 451 -0.77 33.14 19.33
N LEU A 452 -0.02 33.26 18.23
CA LEU A 452 0.69 32.13 17.64
C LEU A 452 1.73 31.67 18.65
N SER A 453 1.48 30.58 19.37
CA SER A 453 2.49 29.96 20.21
C SER A 453 3.26 28.94 19.37
N VAL A 454 4.58 29.05 19.33
CA VAL A 454 5.42 27.89 19.04
C VAL A 454 5.19 26.95 20.22
N ALA A 455 4.63 25.78 19.97
CA ALA A 455 4.35 24.78 21.00
C ALA A 455 5.68 24.34 21.64
N LYS A 456 6.05 24.98 22.73
CA LYS A 456 7.18 24.56 23.56
C LYS A 456 6.65 23.52 24.55
N THR A 457 7.27 22.35 24.59
CA THR A 457 6.94 21.31 25.58
C THR A 457 7.10 21.88 26.97
N ASN A 458 6.05 21.81 27.79
CA ASN A 458 6.07 22.18 29.21
C ASN A 458 6.41 20.95 30.04
N TYR A 459 7.17 21.12 31.08
CA TYR A 459 7.61 20.02 31.95
C TYR A 459 7.12 20.20 33.37
N ALA A 460 6.83 19.09 34.02
CA ALA A 460 6.50 19.07 35.46
C ALA A 460 7.75 19.38 36.31
N VAL A 461 7.54 20.24 37.28
CA VAL A 461 8.53 20.59 38.34
C VAL A 461 8.18 19.88 39.62
N LYS A 462 6.89 19.73 39.90
CA LYS A 462 6.37 19.00 41.08
C LYS A 462 5.08 18.27 40.70
N ILE A 463 4.89 17.06 41.26
CA ILE A 463 3.66 16.27 41.09
C ILE A 463 3.30 15.58 42.40
N GLY A 464 2.01 15.50 42.73
CA GLY A 464 1.46 14.83 43.90
C GLY A 464 0.49 15.72 44.69
N THR A 465 0.14 15.30 45.92
CA THR A 465 -0.85 15.98 46.78
C THR A 465 -0.28 17.13 47.56
N ASP A 466 1.03 17.17 47.85
CA ASP A 466 1.70 18.17 48.65
C ASP A 466 2.35 19.29 47.80
N ILE A 467 1.50 20.06 47.10
CA ILE A 467 1.92 21.22 46.30
C ILE A 467 1.30 22.51 46.91
N PRO A 468 2.11 23.54 47.25
CA PRO A 468 1.61 24.83 47.69
C PRO A 468 0.58 25.43 46.72
N GLU A 469 -0.46 26.09 47.24
CA GLU A 469 -1.60 26.57 46.46
C GLU A 469 -1.17 27.46 45.30
N GLU A 470 -0.22 28.33 45.49
CA GLU A 470 0.32 29.24 44.47
C GLU A 470 1.12 28.57 43.37
N GLN A 471 1.50 27.29 43.54
CA GLN A 471 2.25 26.48 42.57
C GLN A 471 1.39 25.41 41.89
N ARG A 472 0.10 25.35 42.18
CA ARG A 472 -0.85 24.38 41.63
C ARG A 472 -1.30 24.86 40.24
N HIS A 473 -0.73 24.27 39.21
CA HIS A 473 -1.01 24.67 37.82
C HIS A 473 -2.02 23.75 37.14
N TYR A 474 -1.99 22.45 37.41
CA TYR A 474 -2.83 21.44 36.75
C TYR A 474 -3.25 20.36 37.76
N GLU A 475 -4.34 19.66 37.42
CA GLU A 475 -4.69 18.35 37.96
C GLU A 475 -4.08 17.24 37.12
N PHE A 476 -3.45 16.24 37.72
CA PHE A 476 -3.03 15.03 37.05
C PHE A 476 -4.25 14.12 36.79
N THR A 477 -4.46 13.70 35.55
CA THR A 477 -5.66 12.96 35.17
C THR A 477 -5.58 11.44 35.38
N GLY A 478 -4.50 10.93 35.95
CA GLY A 478 -4.26 9.48 36.10
C GLY A 478 -3.81 8.79 34.81
N ILE A 479 -3.42 9.55 33.76
CA ILE A 479 -2.98 8.99 32.49
C ILE A 479 -1.53 9.38 32.18
N THR A 480 -0.69 8.34 32.01
CA THR A 480 0.75 8.50 31.74
C THR A 480 1.15 7.69 30.51
N PHE A 481 1.86 8.30 29.58
CA PHE A 481 2.45 7.62 28.44
C PHE A 481 3.97 7.53 28.58
N LEU A 482 4.48 6.35 28.31
CA LEU A 482 5.89 5.99 28.35
C LEU A 482 6.36 5.59 26.94
N SER A 483 7.39 6.24 26.41
CA SER A 483 8.14 5.69 25.30
C SER A 483 8.86 4.40 25.70
N ALA A 484 9.45 3.66 24.79
CA ALA A 484 10.26 2.49 25.13
C ALA A 484 11.41 2.85 26.12
N ALA A 485 12.04 4.02 25.94
CA ALA A 485 13.04 4.54 26.88
C ALA A 485 12.42 4.95 28.21
N GLY A 486 11.25 5.60 28.19
CA GLY A 486 10.51 5.97 29.39
C GLY A 486 10.09 4.76 30.22
N THR A 487 9.65 3.69 29.58
CA THR A 487 9.31 2.42 30.23
C THR A 487 10.52 1.81 30.94
N GLN A 488 11.70 1.85 30.32
CA GLN A 488 12.92 1.38 30.98
C GLN A 488 13.29 2.28 32.18
N LYS A 489 13.20 3.60 32.01
CA LYS A 489 13.47 4.55 33.11
C LYS A 489 12.57 4.32 34.33
N ILE A 490 11.26 4.13 34.14
CA ILE A 490 10.32 3.84 35.24
C ILE A 490 10.76 2.58 36.01
N LYS A 491 11.14 1.52 35.34
CA LYS A 491 11.63 0.29 36.00
C LYS A 491 12.92 0.52 36.79
N ASP A 492 13.87 1.21 36.18
CA ASP A 492 15.17 1.47 36.82
C ASP A 492 15.02 2.36 38.06
N TRP A 493 14.20 3.41 37.95
CA TRP A 493 13.91 4.29 39.09
C TRP A 493 13.13 3.59 40.19
N TYR A 494 12.17 2.72 39.83
CA TYR A 494 11.46 1.91 40.85
C TYR A 494 12.45 1.04 41.66
N GLU A 495 13.32 0.26 40.98
CA GLU A 495 14.28 -0.59 41.69
C GLU A 495 15.27 0.20 42.56
N LYS A 496 15.78 1.31 42.02
CA LYS A 496 16.68 2.22 42.75
C LYS A 496 16.00 2.81 43.99
N SER A 497 14.76 3.28 43.85
CA SER A 497 14.00 3.88 44.94
C SER A 497 13.59 2.85 45.97
N LYS A 498 13.21 1.65 45.59
CA LYS A 498 12.89 0.53 46.47
C LYS A 498 14.04 0.19 47.42
N ILE A 499 15.26 0.19 46.91
CA ILE A 499 16.48 -0.02 47.73
C ILE A 499 16.74 1.19 48.62
N LYS A 500 16.68 2.41 48.05
CA LYS A 500 16.99 3.67 48.78
C LYS A 500 16.04 3.94 49.93
N TYR A 501 14.77 3.58 49.81
CA TYR A 501 13.68 3.90 50.74
C TYR A 501 13.10 2.67 51.48
N ALA A 502 13.83 1.55 51.52
CA ALA A 502 13.36 0.29 52.09
C ALA A 502 12.79 0.40 53.53
N ASN A 503 13.32 1.30 54.36
CA ASN A 503 12.97 1.43 55.78
C ASN A 503 12.61 2.88 56.18
N ARG A 504 12.11 3.69 55.27
CA ARG A 504 11.73 5.09 55.53
C ARG A 504 10.59 5.54 54.67
N SER A 505 9.99 6.68 54.98
CA SER A 505 8.96 7.32 54.16
C SER A 505 9.49 7.63 52.74
N PHE A 506 8.59 7.62 51.78
CA PHE A 506 8.89 7.91 50.39
C PHE A 506 7.91 8.98 49.86
N HIS A 507 8.39 10.22 49.75
CA HIS A 507 7.58 11.40 49.44
C HIS A 507 6.35 11.49 50.38
N THR A 508 5.12 11.39 49.81
CA THR A 508 3.88 11.44 50.59
C THR A 508 3.52 10.10 51.26
N ALA A 509 4.13 9.01 50.81
CA ALA A 509 3.85 7.67 51.30
C ALA A 509 4.59 7.37 52.63
N PRO A 510 3.95 6.70 53.59
CA PRO A 510 4.58 6.34 54.87
C PRO A 510 5.71 5.30 54.70
N ASN A 511 5.70 4.53 53.63
CA ASN A 511 6.76 3.60 53.22
C ASN A 511 6.69 3.34 51.71
N PHE A 512 7.73 2.78 51.12
CA PHE A 512 7.82 2.55 49.68
C PHE A 512 6.73 1.63 49.13
N LYS A 513 6.25 0.64 49.87
CA LYS A 513 5.18 -0.26 49.41
C LYS A 513 3.84 0.46 49.21
N GLN A 514 3.62 1.52 49.96
CA GLN A 514 2.41 2.36 49.92
C GLN A 514 2.59 3.60 49.03
N ALA A 515 3.59 3.59 48.17
CA ALA A 515 3.82 4.67 47.21
C ALA A 515 2.81 4.65 46.06
N SER A 516 2.48 5.85 45.58
CA SER A 516 1.72 6.09 44.36
C SER A 516 2.65 6.23 43.16
N LEU A 517 2.08 6.17 41.95
CA LEU A 517 2.81 6.49 40.71
C LEU A 517 3.36 7.92 40.76
N THR A 518 2.60 8.87 41.33
CA THR A 518 3.01 10.28 41.48
C THR A 518 4.20 10.44 42.39
N ASP A 519 4.34 9.62 43.45
CA ASP A 519 5.54 9.61 44.29
C ASP A 519 6.80 9.20 43.51
N LEU A 520 6.69 8.17 42.66
CA LEU A 520 7.81 7.76 41.81
C LEU A 520 8.15 8.81 40.75
N LEU A 521 7.14 9.40 40.12
CA LEU A 521 7.35 10.48 39.13
C LEU A 521 8.02 11.69 39.80
N GLN A 522 7.67 12.02 41.05
CA GLN A 522 8.33 13.08 41.81
C GLN A 522 9.80 12.75 42.08
N GLU A 523 10.13 11.52 42.50
CA GLU A 523 11.52 11.09 42.70
C GLU A 523 12.34 11.18 41.43
N MET A 524 11.71 10.87 40.27
CA MET A 524 12.34 10.99 38.97
C MET A 524 12.61 12.46 38.61
N ILE A 525 11.66 13.37 38.88
CA ILE A 525 11.83 14.81 38.68
C ILE A 525 12.99 15.33 39.57
N ASP A 526 13.02 14.96 40.84
CA ASP A 526 14.07 15.34 41.79
C ASP A 526 15.44 14.79 41.34
N GLY A 527 15.46 13.67 40.66
CA GLY A 527 16.64 13.07 40.05
C GLY A 527 17.04 13.64 38.69
N GLY A 528 16.31 14.65 38.19
CA GLY A 528 16.63 15.37 36.94
C GLY A 528 15.96 14.82 35.67
N GLU A 529 15.04 13.85 35.77
CA GLU A 529 14.26 13.38 34.63
C GLU A 529 13.21 14.43 34.25
N LYS A 530 12.94 14.51 32.95
CA LYS A 530 11.94 15.44 32.39
C LYS A 530 10.64 14.71 32.08
N ILE A 531 9.56 15.13 32.75
CA ILE A 531 8.21 14.61 32.53
C ILE A 531 7.40 15.69 31.79
N ALA A 532 7.04 15.41 30.57
CA ALA A 532 6.29 16.34 29.73
C ALA A 532 4.81 16.41 30.12
N ILE A 533 4.25 17.60 30.11
CA ILE A 533 2.83 17.85 30.34
C ILE A 533 2.14 17.98 28.97
N VAL A 534 1.13 17.15 28.76
CA VAL A 534 0.17 17.30 27.66
C VAL A 534 -1.11 17.88 28.25
N GLU A 535 -1.34 19.15 27.98
CA GLU A 535 -2.47 19.91 28.51
C GLU A 535 -3.76 19.54 27.80
N ILE A 536 -4.83 19.29 28.57
CA ILE A 536 -6.20 19.08 28.08
C ILE A 536 -7.17 19.92 28.90
N THR A 537 -8.30 20.33 28.29
CA THR A 537 -9.32 21.15 28.95
C THR A 537 -10.70 20.48 28.94
N SER A 538 -10.80 19.29 28.38
CA SER A 538 -12.04 18.50 28.26
C SER A 538 -11.73 17.08 27.78
N GLY A 539 -12.75 16.24 27.72
CA GLY A 539 -12.65 14.87 27.17
C GLY A 539 -12.16 13.82 28.17
N TRP A 540 -12.23 14.12 29.46
CA TRP A 540 -11.97 13.16 30.53
C TRP A 540 -12.82 13.48 31.77
N MET A 541 -13.05 12.49 32.58
CA MET A 541 -13.65 12.68 33.92
C MET A 541 -13.32 11.51 34.83
N GLU A 542 -13.22 11.81 36.12
CA GLU A 542 -13.08 10.83 37.18
C GLU A 542 -14.46 10.38 37.68
N VAL A 543 -14.62 9.09 37.97
CA VAL A 543 -15.84 8.49 38.52
C VAL A 543 -15.57 8.02 39.96
N HIS A 544 -15.34 8.97 40.84
CA HIS A 544 -14.95 8.71 42.23
C HIS A 544 -16.08 8.97 43.24
N THR A 545 -17.08 9.76 42.87
CA THR A 545 -18.22 10.12 43.74
C THR A 545 -19.54 9.77 43.08
N MET A 546 -20.62 9.68 43.87
CA MET A 546 -21.98 9.47 43.37
C MET A 546 -22.41 10.59 42.40
N GLU A 547 -21.94 11.82 42.61
CA GLU A 547 -22.22 12.94 41.72
C GLU A 547 -21.54 12.73 40.36
N ASN A 548 -20.26 12.37 40.36
CA ASN A 548 -19.51 12.07 39.13
C ASN A 548 -20.09 10.86 38.39
N TYR A 549 -20.54 9.83 39.14
CA TYR A 549 -21.23 8.69 38.56
C TYR A 549 -22.54 9.09 37.84
N LYS A 550 -23.40 9.89 38.51
CA LYS A 550 -24.65 10.39 37.89
C LYS A 550 -24.35 11.24 36.65
N LEU A 551 -23.38 12.15 36.78
CA LEU A 551 -22.98 13.00 35.65
C LEU A 551 -22.46 12.16 34.48
N SER A 552 -21.67 11.12 34.72
CA SER A 552 -21.21 10.20 33.67
C SER A 552 -22.37 9.48 32.96
N CYS A 553 -23.36 9.05 33.74
CA CYS A 553 -24.58 8.46 33.21
C CYS A 553 -25.39 9.44 32.33
N ASP A 554 -25.47 10.70 32.72
CA ASP A 554 -26.21 11.73 32.00
C ASP A 554 -25.50 12.13 30.71
N LEU A 555 -24.19 12.33 30.73
CA LEU A 555 -23.38 12.67 29.56
C LEU A 555 -23.38 11.54 28.50
N LEU A 556 -23.54 10.31 28.91
CA LEU A 556 -23.57 9.13 28.03
C LEU A 556 -25.00 8.69 27.66
N ALA A 557 -26.03 9.42 28.06
CA ALA A 557 -27.44 9.10 27.75
C ALA A 557 -27.82 9.25 26.25
N GLY A 558 -26.98 9.85 25.44
CA GLY A 558 -27.21 10.08 24.00
C GLY A 558 -26.18 9.42 23.07
N LYS A 559 -25.25 8.62 23.61
CA LYS A 559 -24.17 7.97 22.83
C LYS A 559 -24.37 6.47 22.73
#